data_3942c022942eb6f44c4b26f31e1ab5ad
#
_entry.id   3942c022942eb6f44c4b26f31e1ab5ad
#
_cell.length_a   1.000
_cell.length_b   1.000
_cell.length_c   1.000
_cell.angle_alpha   90.00
_cell.angle_beta   90.00
_cell.angle_gamma   90.00
#
_symmetry.space_group_name_H-M   'P 1'
#
loop_
_entity.id
_entity.type
_entity.pdbx_description
1 polymer ?
#
loop_
_entity_poly.entity_id
_entity_poly.type
_entity_poly.pdbx_seq_one_letter_code
_entity_poly.pdbx_strand_id
1 'polypeptide(L)'
;KTGAENVVGVLWIHGGGYIAGMKEMVHASRAVDLVKKFGAVVVSPGYRLAVQRPYPAAAEDCYSALIYMKNHVRELGIRRDQIMVGGESAGGGLCAAVCLMARDRASVNIAFQMPLYPMLNDRDAESSRDNHGQVWNTRKNHIAWMLYLRGTPKGHVPAYAAPARAQDVSGLPPAYTFVGDGEPFYVETLHYIEALKSAGIPA
;
A
#
# COMPACT_ATOMS: atom_id res chain seq x y z
N LYS A 1 12.50 -6.78 18.22
CA LYS A 1 12.72 -8.24 18.01
C LYS A 1 11.93 -8.99 19.08
N THR A 2 11.02 -9.84 18.67
CA THR A 2 10.20 -10.66 19.59
C THR A 2 10.96 -11.90 20.10
N GLY A 3 12.19 -12.15 19.65
CA GLY A 3 12.91 -13.41 19.90
C GLY A 3 12.29 -14.63 19.22
N ALA A 4 11.17 -14.45 18.53
CA ALA A 4 10.52 -15.53 17.79
C ALA A 4 11.27 -15.79 16.47
N GLU A 5 11.38 -17.08 16.11
CA GLU A 5 11.93 -17.52 14.84
C GLU A 5 10.80 -18.08 13.97
N ASN A 6 10.96 -17.96 12.66
CA ASN A 6 10.00 -18.48 11.67
C ASN A 6 8.59 -17.90 11.78
N VAL A 7 8.50 -16.60 12.01
CA VAL A 7 7.21 -15.88 12.07
C VAL A 7 6.89 -15.16 10.77
N VAL A 8 5.66 -14.65 10.67
CA VAL A 8 5.22 -13.81 9.55
C VAL A 8 6.02 -12.50 9.53
N GLY A 9 6.53 -12.13 8.36
CA GLY A 9 7.14 -10.82 8.12
C GLY A 9 6.12 -9.87 7.50
N VAL A 10 5.99 -8.66 8.03
CA VAL A 10 5.03 -7.66 7.56
C VAL A 10 5.76 -6.39 7.16
N LEU A 11 5.67 -5.99 5.90
CA LEU A 11 5.98 -4.63 5.48
C LEU A 11 4.74 -3.77 5.73
N TRP A 12 4.83 -2.81 6.66
CA TRP A 12 3.70 -1.93 6.96
C TRP A 12 3.99 -0.50 6.55
N ILE A 13 3.17 0.03 5.64
CA ILE A 13 3.39 1.33 5.00
C ILE A 13 2.40 2.35 5.56
N HIS A 14 2.93 3.46 6.09
CA HIS A 14 2.11 4.51 6.70
C HIS A 14 1.32 5.32 5.68
N GLY A 15 0.20 5.90 6.12
CA GLY A 15 -0.61 6.83 5.35
C GLY A 15 -0.07 8.25 5.31
N GLY A 16 -0.91 9.20 4.91
CA GLY A 16 -0.60 10.64 4.85
C GLY A 16 -0.62 11.22 3.44
N GLY A 17 -1.42 10.64 2.52
CA GLY A 17 -1.67 11.17 1.19
C GLY A 17 -0.40 11.28 0.32
N TYR A 18 0.62 10.47 0.56
CA TYR A 18 1.96 10.55 -0.06
C TYR A 18 2.76 11.82 0.29
N ILE A 19 2.15 12.79 0.97
CA ILE A 19 2.72 14.14 1.20
C ILE A 19 3.10 14.40 2.66
N ALA A 20 2.63 13.58 3.58
CA ALA A 20 2.86 13.70 5.02
C ALA A 20 3.04 12.31 5.66
N GLY A 21 3.36 12.28 6.95
CA GLY A 21 3.51 11.05 7.70
C GLY A 21 4.98 10.67 7.95
N MET A 22 5.15 9.62 8.76
CA MET A 22 6.45 9.11 9.16
C MET A 22 6.34 7.64 9.57
N LYS A 23 7.46 6.91 9.51
CA LYS A 23 7.50 5.46 9.82
C LYS A 23 7.02 5.12 11.25
N GLU A 24 7.16 6.05 12.19
CA GLU A 24 6.75 5.90 13.58
C GLU A 24 5.22 5.77 13.74
N MET A 25 4.43 6.17 12.74
CA MET A 25 2.97 5.97 12.72
C MET A 25 2.58 4.50 12.82
N VAL A 26 3.50 3.58 12.51
CA VAL A 26 3.31 2.14 12.70
C VAL A 26 2.89 1.78 14.13
N HIS A 27 3.35 2.54 15.14
CA HIS A 27 3.02 2.30 16.54
C HIS A 27 1.55 2.62 16.92
N ALA A 28 0.83 3.34 16.06
CA ALA A 28 -0.59 3.64 16.21
C ALA A 28 -1.45 2.93 15.14
N SER A 29 -0.87 2.00 14.38
CA SER A 29 -1.51 1.30 13.27
C SER A 29 -1.97 -0.11 13.64
N ARG A 30 -2.68 -0.77 12.71
CA ARG A 30 -3.07 -2.18 12.84
C ARG A 30 -1.88 -3.15 12.87
N ALA A 31 -0.71 -2.72 12.46
CA ALA A 31 0.52 -3.52 12.58
C ALA A 31 0.83 -3.92 14.03
N VAL A 32 0.47 -3.08 15.00
CA VAL A 32 0.63 -3.39 16.42
C VAL A 32 -0.18 -4.63 16.83
N ASP A 33 -1.40 -4.76 16.30
CA ASP A 33 -2.24 -5.94 16.56
C ASP A 33 -1.61 -7.20 15.97
N LEU A 34 -1.01 -7.12 14.77
CA LEU A 34 -0.31 -8.23 14.15
C LEU A 34 0.89 -8.70 14.99
N VAL A 35 1.65 -7.76 15.55
CA VAL A 35 2.74 -8.09 16.48
C VAL A 35 2.22 -8.74 17.76
N LYS A 36 1.23 -8.12 18.41
CA LYS A 36 0.74 -8.57 19.72
C LYS A 36 0.01 -9.90 19.67
N LYS A 37 -0.82 -10.10 18.61
CA LYS A 37 -1.69 -11.29 18.51
C LYS A 37 -1.01 -12.47 17.83
N PHE A 38 -0.11 -12.22 16.88
CA PHE A 38 0.46 -13.25 16.01
C PHE A 38 1.98 -13.33 16.06
N GLY A 39 2.64 -12.49 16.87
CA GLY A 39 4.11 -12.48 16.97
C GLY A 39 4.82 -12.04 15.69
N ALA A 40 4.12 -11.36 14.78
CA ALA A 40 4.69 -10.92 13.52
C ALA A 40 5.87 -9.96 13.71
N VAL A 41 6.84 -10.02 12.81
CA VAL A 41 7.90 -9.01 12.71
C VAL A 41 7.49 -7.97 11.69
N VAL A 42 7.41 -6.72 12.11
CA VAL A 42 6.99 -5.59 11.27
C VAL A 42 8.18 -4.73 10.89
N VAL A 43 8.30 -4.42 9.60
CA VAL A 43 9.22 -3.43 9.04
C VAL A 43 8.39 -2.27 8.51
N SER A 44 8.67 -1.04 8.97
CA SER A 44 7.99 0.17 8.49
C SER A 44 8.98 1.09 7.80
N PRO A 45 8.86 1.32 6.49
CA PRO A 45 9.77 2.19 5.77
C PRO A 45 9.44 3.67 6.01
N GLY A 46 10.47 4.49 6.15
CA GLY A 46 10.36 5.94 6.04
C GLY A 46 10.54 6.35 4.58
N TYR A 47 9.50 6.19 3.77
CA TYR A 47 9.57 6.52 2.35
C TYR A 47 9.61 8.04 2.11
N ARG A 48 10.24 8.45 1.01
CA ARG A 48 10.33 9.87 0.62
C ARG A 48 8.96 10.42 0.24
N LEU A 49 8.58 11.51 0.90
CA LEU A 49 7.30 12.17 0.66
C LEU A 49 7.30 12.96 -0.64
N ALA A 50 6.15 13.06 -1.29
CA ALA A 50 5.99 13.70 -2.59
C ALA A 50 6.29 15.20 -2.59
N VAL A 51 6.21 15.85 -1.42
CA VAL A 51 6.64 17.25 -1.25
C VAL A 51 8.14 17.42 -1.52
N GLN A 52 8.95 16.41 -1.24
CA GLN A 52 10.39 16.36 -1.47
C GLN A 52 10.72 15.71 -2.81
N ARG A 53 10.17 14.53 -3.05
CA ARG A 53 10.40 13.70 -4.24
C ARG A 53 9.09 13.06 -4.71
N PRO A 54 8.56 13.44 -5.88
CA PRO A 54 7.35 12.85 -6.45
C PRO A 54 7.58 11.39 -6.84
N TYR A 55 6.53 10.75 -7.37
CA TYR A 55 6.65 9.44 -7.98
C TYR A 55 7.86 9.39 -8.96
N PRO A 56 8.66 8.30 -8.94
CA PRO A 56 8.41 7.00 -8.28
C PRO A 56 9.04 6.83 -6.88
N ALA A 57 9.51 7.89 -6.24
CA ALA A 57 10.36 7.78 -5.05
C ALA A 57 9.74 6.93 -3.93
N ALA A 58 8.51 7.23 -3.51
CA ALA A 58 7.85 6.48 -2.43
C ALA A 58 7.64 5.00 -2.77
N ALA A 59 7.22 4.70 -4.01
CA ALA A 59 7.00 3.33 -4.47
C ALA A 59 8.31 2.52 -4.48
N GLU A 60 9.40 3.10 -5.00
CA GLU A 60 10.71 2.44 -5.02
C GLU A 60 11.31 2.29 -3.63
N ASP A 61 11.12 3.24 -2.73
CA ASP A 61 11.57 3.12 -1.33
C ASP A 61 10.85 1.97 -0.61
N CYS A 62 9.52 1.86 -0.77
CA CYS A 62 8.74 0.78 -0.18
C CYS A 62 9.10 -0.58 -0.82
N TYR A 63 9.30 -0.62 -2.12
CA TYR A 63 9.76 -1.83 -2.81
C TYR A 63 11.16 -2.25 -2.34
N SER A 64 12.08 -1.30 -2.15
CA SER A 64 13.42 -1.57 -1.63
C SER A 64 13.37 -2.15 -0.21
N ALA A 65 12.42 -1.68 0.63
CA ALA A 65 12.20 -2.25 1.95
C ALA A 65 11.67 -3.69 1.89
N LEU A 66 10.82 -4.03 0.91
CA LEU A 66 10.40 -5.41 0.66
C LEU A 66 11.58 -6.30 0.26
N ILE A 67 12.45 -5.82 -0.63
CA ILE A 67 13.66 -6.56 -1.04
C ILE A 67 14.61 -6.74 0.14
N TYR A 68 14.76 -5.72 0.99
CA TYR A 68 15.52 -5.84 2.23
C TYR A 68 14.97 -6.98 3.11
N MET A 69 13.67 -7.04 3.35
CA MET A 69 13.04 -8.12 4.14
C MET A 69 13.34 -9.50 3.56
N LYS A 70 13.18 -9.65 2.23
CA LYS A 70 13.49 -10.90 1.53
C LYS A 70 14.93 -11.35 1.74
N ASN A 71 15.88 -10.42 1.70
CA ASN A 71 17.30 -10.71 1.79
C ASN A 71 17.78 -10.96 3.23
N HIS A 72 17.02 -10.48 4.23
CA HIS A 72 17.37 -10.55 5.65
C HIS A 72 16.42 -11.42 6.47
N VAL A 73 15.77 -12.41 5.84
CA VAL A 73 14.76 -13.27 6.49
C VAL A 73 15.29 -13.93 7.76
N ARG A 74 16.55 -14.43 7.75
CA ARG A 74 17.18 -15.05 8.92
C ARG A 74 17.45 -14.06 10.04
N GLU A 75 17.99 -12.88 9.72
CA GLU A 75 18.29 -11.82 10.68
C GLU A 75 17.01 -11.29 11.33
N LEU A 76 15.95 -11.17 10.54
CA LEU A 76 14.63 -10.72 11.00
C LEU A 76 13.84 -11.81 11.73
N GLY A 77 14.23 -13.08 11.61
CA GLY A 77 13.51 -14.22 12.18
C GLY A 77 12.18 -14.50 11.47
N ILE A 78 12.03 -14.11 10.21
CA ILE A 78 10.79 -14.26 9.44
C ILE A 78 10.87 -15.41 8.43
N ARG A 79 9.72 -15.93 8.06
CA ARG A 79 9.60 -16.94 6.99
C ARG A 79 9.61 -16.26 5.62
N ARG A 80 10.41 -16.81 4.71
CA ARG A 80 10.51 -16.32 3.32
C ARG A 80 9.20 -16.45 2.55
N ASP A 81 8.43 -17.48 2.83
CA ASP A 81 7.15 -17.81 2.18
C ASP A 81 5.95 -17.13 2.84
N GLN A 82 6.17 -16.35 3.90
CA GLN A 82 5.13 -15.64 4.64
C GLN A 82 5.47 -14.15 4.84
N ILE A 83 5.87 -13.50 3.77
CA ILE A 83 6.02 -12.04 3.75
C ILE A 83 4.69 -11.46 3.27
N MET A 84 4.10 -10.60 4.07
CA MET A 84 2.92 -9.82 3.70
C MET A 84 3.23 -8.33 3.60
N VAL A 85 2.43 -7.63 2.82
CA VAL A 85 2.50 -6.17 2.70
C VAL A 85 1.16 -5.60 3.16
N GLY A 86 1.21 -4.58 4.01
CA GLY A 86 0.03 -3.86 4.47
C GLY A 86 0.30 -2.36 4.53
N GLY A 87 -0.77 -1.59 4.59
CA GLY A 87 -0.66 -0.15 4.73
C GLY A 87 -2.01 0.54 4.74
N GLU A 88 -2.02 1.78 5.15
CA GLU A 88 -3.23 2.57 5.39
C GLU A 88 -3.29 3.78 4.46
N SER A 89 -4.45 4.06 3.85
CA SER A 89 -4.66 5.25 3.01
C SER A 89 -3.66 5.29 1.83
N ALA A 90 -2.83 6.31 1.72
CA ALA A 90 -1.73 6.34 0.75
C ALA A 90 -0.77 5.15 0.90
N GLY A 91 -0.52 4.68 2.14
CA GLY A 91 0.24 3.46 2.40
C GLY A 91 -0.47 2.20 1.89
N GLY A 92 -1.79 2.18 1.87
CA GLY A 92 -2.61 1.16 1.22
C GLY A 92 -2.44 1.19 -0.30
N GLY A 93 -2.37 2.37 -0.90
CA GLY A 93 -2.04 2.54 -2.32
C GLY A 93 -0.62 2.03 -2.64
N LEU A 94 0.37 2.39 -1.81
CA LEU A 94 1.73 1.87 -1.94
C LEU A 94 1.82 0.35 -1.70
N CYS A 95 0.98 -0.21 -0.82
CA CYS A 95 0.86 -1.66 -0.64
C CYS A 95 0.47 -2.34 -1.96
N ALA A 96 -0.59 -1.89 -2.61
CA ALA A 96 -1.03 -2.43 -3.91
C ALA A 96 0.04 -2.21 -5.01
N ALA A 97 0.68 -1.04 -5.04
CA ALA A 97 1.77 -0.75 -5.96
C ALA A 97 2.97 -1.71 -5.79
N VAL A 98 3.39 -1.94 -4.54
CA VAL A 98 4.49 -2.86 -4.22
C VAL A 98 4.15 -4.30 -4.60
N CYS A 99 2.88 -4.72 -4.44
CA CYS A 99 2.42 -6.04 -4.90
C CYS A 99 2.50 -6.18 -6.42
N LEU A 100 2.07 -5.16 -7.18
CA LEU A 100 2.24 -5.12 -8.64
C LEU A 100 3.72 -5.19 -9.05
N MET A 101 4.58 -4.36 -8.42
CA MET A 101 6.02 -4.35 -8.71
C MET A 101 6.68 -5.70 -8.41
N ALA A 102 6.33 -6.34 -7.29
CA ALA A 102 6.89 -7.63 -6.90
C ALA A 102 6.51 -8.75 -7.87
N ARG A 103 5.25 -8.78 -8.32
CA ARG A 103 4.76 -9.70 -9.34
C ARG A 103 5.49 -9.50 -10.67
N ASP A 104 5.47 -8.28 -11.19
CA ASP A 104 6.00 -7.97 -12.52
C ASP A 104 7.51 -8.15 -12.61
N ARG A 105 8.22 -7.90 -11.52
CA ARG A 105 9.67 -8.12 -11.40
C ARG A 105 10.04 -9.56 -10.96
N ALA A 106 9.04 -10.42 -10.71
CA ALA A 106 9.22 -11.79 -10.22
C ALA A 106 10.22 -11.89 -9.05
N SER A 107 10.18 -10.92 -8.16
CA SER A 107 11.25 -10.70 -7.17
C SER A 107 10.96 -11.28 -5.80
N VAL A 108 9.72 -11.12 -5.31
CA VAL A 108 9.26 -11.62 -4.01
C VAL A 108 7.88 -12.21 -4.19
N ASN A 109 7.68 -13.43 -3.69
CA ASN A 109 6.35 -13.99 -3.56
C ASN A 109 5.72 -13.44 -2.27
N ILE A 110 4.78 -12.50 -2.42
CA ILE A 110 4.04 -11.92 -1.31
C ILE A 110 2.88 -12.86 -0.99
N ALA A 111 2.81 -13.31 0.27
CA ALA A 111 1.79 -14.27 0.71
C ALA A 111 0.41 -13.64 0.90
N PHE A 112 0.35 -12.35 1.24
CA PHE A 112 -0.89 -11.65 1.52
C PHE A 112 -0.72 -10.13 1.40
N GLN A 113 -1.77 -9.42 0.97
CA GLN A 113 -1.83 -7.96 0.96
C GLN A 113 -2.96 -7.43 1.84
N MET A 114 -2.70 -6.33 2.55
CA MET A 114 -3.67 -5.66 3.43
C MET A 114 -3.72 -4.15 3.16
N PRO A 115 -4.21 -3.74 1.99
CA PRO A 115 -4.39 -2.31 1.66
C PRO A 115 -5.66 -1.79 2.34
N LEU A 116 -5.54 -1.11 3.48
CA LEU A 116 -6.66 -0.61 4.26
C LEU A 116 -7.09 0.78 3.76
N TYR A 117 -8.40 0.95 3.45
CA TYR A 117 -8.96 2.19 2.87
C TYR A 117 -8.00 2.87 1.89
N PRO A 118 -7.52 2.14 0.86
CA PRO A 118 -6.35 2.51 0.08
C PRO A 118 -6.64 3.65 -0.90
N MET A 119 -5.69 4.57 -1.04
CA MET A 119 -5.67 5.62 -2.06
C MET A 119 -5.08 5.05 -3.37
N LEU A 120 -5.95 4.63 -4.31
CA LEU A 120 -5.58 3.84 -5.49
C LEU A 120 -5.71 4.59 -6.82
N ASN A 121 -6.65 5.56 -6.89
CA ASN A 121 -7.08 6.15 -8.15
C ASN A 121 -6.79 7.66 -8.19
N ASP A 122 -5.99 8.07 -9.16
CA ASP A 122 -5.69 9.48 -9.41
C ASP A 122 -6.80 10.24 -10.16
N ARG A 123 -7.88 9.54 -10.54
CA ARG A 123 -9.09 10.11 -11.15
C ARG A 123 -10.21 10.12 -10.13
N ASP A 124 -11.10 11.10 -10.28
CA ASP A 124 -12.28 11.17 -9.43
C ASP A 124 -13.21 9.99 -9.68
N ALA A 125 -13.51 9.27 -8.60
CA ALA A 125 -14.62 8.33 -8.52
C ALA A 125 -15.87 9.03 -7.95
N GLU A 126 -16.99 8.35 -7.92
CA GLU A 126 -18.24 8.88 -7.34
C GLU A 126 -18.05 9.33 -5.89
N SER A 127 -17.37 8.53 -5.06
CA SER A 127 -17.10 8.82 -3.65
C SER A 127 -16.07 9.95 -3.42
N SER A 128 -15.21 10.26 -4.40
CA SER A 128 -14.15 11.26 -4.25
C SER A 128 -14.44 12.59 -4.92
N ARG A 129 -15.41 12.67 -5.86
CA ARG A 129 -15.66 13.86 -6.69
C ARG A 129 -16.16 15.06 -5.90
N ASP A 130 -17.00 14.86 -4.91
CA ASP A 130 -17.60 15.91 -4.07
C ASP A 130 -17.66 15.45 -2.61
N ASN A 131 -16.51 15.06 -2.06
CA ASN A 131 -16.38 14.57 -0.71
C ASN A 131 -15.94 15.70 0.23
N HIS A 132 -16.67 15.88 1.32
CA HIS A 132 -16.45 16.92 2.33
C HIS A 132 -15.92 16.36 3.66
N GLY A 133 -15.35 15.16 3.68
CA GLY A 133 -14.79 14.53 4.87
C GLY A 133 -13.83 15.44 5.64
N GLN A 134 -13.92 15.44 6.94
CA GLN A 134 -13.09 16.32 7.80
C GLN A 134 -11.61 15.94 7.74
N VAL A 135 -11.31 14.64 7.78
CA VAL A 135 -9.92 14.13 7.76
C VAL A 135 -9.36 14.19 6.35
N TRP A 136 -10.06 13.61 5.37
CA TRP A 136 -9.70 13.61 3.96
C TRP A 136 -10.90 13.94 3.10
N ASN A 137 -10.70 14.70 2.02
CA ASN A 137 -11.76 15.18 1.15
C ASN A 137 -11.24 15.41 -0.27
N THR A 138 -12.12 15.73 -1.21
CA THR A 138 -11.80 16.00 -2.61
C THR A 138 -10.63 16.95 -2.79
N ARG A 139 -10.63 18.09 -2.11
CA ARG A 139 -9.56 19.10 -2.26
C ARG A 139 -8.20 18.56 -1.83
N LYS A 140 -8.14 17.93 -0.66
CA LYS A 140 -6.89 17.32 -0.15
C LYS A 140 -6.41 16.21 -1.08
N ASN A 141 -7.35 15.40 -1.60
CA ASN A 141 -7.08 14.33 -2.54
C ASN A 141 -6.42 14.85 -3.82
N HIS A 142 -7.00 15.87 -4.44
CA HIS A 142 -6.46 16.49 -5.65
C HIS A 142 -5.06 17.07 -5.43
N ILE A 143 -4.85 17.80 -4.32
CA ILE A 143 -3.52 18.35 -3.98
C ILE A 143 -2.49 17.24 -3.81
N ALA A 144 -2.85 16.17 -3.12
CA ALA A 144 -1.94 15.04 -2.87
C ALA A 144 -1.54 14.34 -4.17
N TRP A 145 -2.51 14.01 -5.03
CA TRP A 145 -2.23 13.43 -6.35
C TRP A 145 -1.43 14.36 -7.26
N MET A 146 -1.73 15.65 -7.26
CA MET A 146 -0.97 16.65 -8.02
C MET A 146 0.50 16.68 -7.61
N LEU A 147 0.78 16.64 -6.31
CA LEU A 147 2.15 16.64 -5.79
C LEU A 147 2.85 15.30 -6.04
N TYR A 148 2.13 14.19 -5.84
CA TYR A 148 2.69 12.84 -6.03
C TYR A 148 3.03 12.56 -7.49
N LEU A 149 2.19 13.00 -8.42
CA LEU A 149 2.38 12.78 -9.86
C LEU A 149 3.15 13.91 -10.56
N ARG A 150 3.67 14.89 -9.81
CA ARG A 150 4.44 16.00 -10.38
C ARG A 150 5.64 15.47 -11.17
N GLY A 151 5.72 15.83 -12.45
CA GLY A 151 6.75 15.34 -13.36
C GLY A 151 6.40 14.07 -14.12
N THR A 152 5.28 13.41 -13.76
CA THR A 152 4.72 12.33 -14.59
C THR A 152 4.03 12.94 -15.81
N PRO A 153 4.28 12.46 -17.04
CA PRO A 153 3.63 12.99 -18.24
C PRO A 153 2.11 12.84 -18.15
N LYS A 154 1.39 13.91 -18.51
CA LYS A 154 -0.08 13.90 -18.54
C LYS A 154 -0.60 12.75 -19.41
N GLY A 155 -1.56 12.01 -18.91
CA GLY A 155 -2.16 10.87 -19.61
C GLY A 155 -1.37 9.55 -19.51
N HIS A 156 -0.16 9.55 -18.98
CA HIS A 156 0.71 8.37 -18.86
C HIS A 156 1.03 8.02 -17.40
N VAL A 157 0.01 8.05 -16.52
CA VAL A 157 0.18 7.64 -15.12
C VAL A 157 0.29 6.12 -15.05
N PRO A 158 1.43 5.56 -14.61
CA PRO A 158 1.60 4.11 -14.56
C PRO A 158 0.85 3.47 -13.38
N ALA A 159 0.55 2.18 -13.48
CA ALA A 159 -0.14 1.42 -12.44
C ALA A 159 0.62 1.41 -11.10
N TYR A 160 1.94 1.51 -11.11
CA TYR A 160 2.71 1.61 -9.87
C TYR A 160 2.57 2.96 -9.15
N ALA A 161 2.10 3.99 -9.86
CA ALA A 161 1.75 5.26 -9.22
C ALA A 161 0.29 5.26 -8.75
N ALA A 162 -0.63 4.73 -9.55
CA ALA A 162 -2.06 4.65 -9.28
C ALA A 162 -2.55 3.23 -9.59
N PRO A 163 -2.60 2.33 -8.60
CA PRO A 163 -2.92 0.91 -8.80
C PRO A 163 -4.26 0.64 -9.47
N ALA A 164 -5.24 1.53 -9.35
CA ALA A 164 -6.51 1.45 -10.06
C ALA A 164 -6.38 1.51 -11.60
N ARG A 165 -5.21 1.88 -12.12
CA ARG A 165 -4.89 1.87 -13.55
C ARG A 165 -4.35 0.53 -14.06
N ALA A 166 -4.11 -0.44 -13.17
CA ALA A 166 -3.68 -1.77 -13.58
C ALA A 166 -4.76 -2.45 -14.43
N GLN A 167 -4.38 -2.85 -15.64
CA GLN A 167 -5.28 -3.58 -16.55
C GLN A 167 -5.34 -5.07 -16.22
N ASP A 168 -4.30 -5.58 -15.60
CA ASP A 168 -4.18 -6.97 -15.16
C ASP A 168 -3.76 -7.02 -13.69
N VAL A 169 -4.59 -7.66 -12.87
CA VAL A 169 -4.34 -7.92 -11.45
C VAL A 169 -4.12 -9.41 -11.17
N SER A 170 -4.06 -10.25 -12.20
CA SER A 170 -3.78 -11.68 -12.04
C SER A 170 -2.44 -11.92 -11.35
N GLY A 171 -2.36 -12.99 -10.56
CA GLY A 171 -1.14 -13.34 -9.83
C GLY A 171 -0.79 -12.42 -8.65
N LEU A 172 -1.64 -11.45 -8.31
CA LEU A 172 -1.50 -10.70 -7.07
C LEU A 172 -1.84 -11.58 -5.86
N PRO A 173 -1.30 -11.28 -4.67
CA PRO A 173 -1.59 -12.05 -3.45
C PRO A 173 -3.05 -11.88 -3.00
N PRO A 174 -3.59 -12.86 -2.25
CA PRO A 174 -4.87 -12.70 -1.56
C PRO A 174 -4.92 -11.41 -0.75
N ALA A 175 -6.10 -10.79 -0.65
CA ALA A 175 -6.26 -9.47 -0.07
C ALA A 175 -7.29 -9.43 1.05
N TYR A 176 -7.07 -8.52 2.00
CA TYR A 176 -8.08 -8.05 2.94
C TYR A 176 -8.04 -6.53 2.99
N THR A 177 -9.22 -5.92 2.97
CA THR A 177 -9.38 -4.47 3.15
C THR A 177 -10.63 -4.15 3.92
N PHE A 178 -10.74 -2.93 4.39
CA PHE A 178 -11.99 -2.29 4.76
C PHE A 178 -11.92 -0.81 4.39
N VAL A 179 -13.07 -0.19 4.24
CA VAL A 179 -13.21 1.24 3.95
C VAL A 179 -14.56 1.72 4.49
N GLY A 180 -14.61 2.94 5.01
CA GLY A 180 -15.87 3.58 5.41
C GLY A 180 -16.63 4.07 4.18
N ASP A 181 -17.95 4.00 4.21
CA ASP A 181 -18.84 4.42 3.11
C ASP A 181 -18.82 5.94 2.86
N GLY A 182 -18.45 6.74 3.85
CA GLY A 182 -18.21 8.18 3.72
C GLY A 182 -16.81 8.57 3.26
N GLU A 183 -15.92 7.61 3.05
CA GLU A 183 -14.53 7.87 2.62
C GLU A 183 -14.46 8.20 1.11
N PRO A 184 -13.59 9.13 0.69
CA PRO A 184 -13.37 9.37 -0.74
C PRO A 184 -12.84 8.14 -1.48
N PHE A 185 -12.21 7.20 -0.78
CA PHE A 185 -11.63 5.98 -1.33
C PHE A 185 -12.61 4.80 -1.42
N TYR A 186 -13.90 4.99 -1.08
CA TYR A 186 -14.89 3.92 -1.01
C TYR A 186 -15.02 3.19 -2.36
N VAL A 187 -15.39 3.90 -3.41
CA VAL A 187 -15.65 3.29 -4.74
C VAL A 187 -14.41 2.64 -5.32
N GLU A 188 -13.24 3.28 -5.22
CA GLU A 188 -12.00 2.71 -5.77
C GLU A 188 -11.55 1.47 -5.01
N THR A 189 -11.81 1.38 -3.70
CA THR A 189 -11.56 0.18 -2.91
C THR A 189 -12.46 -0.98 -3.36
N LEU A 190 -13.76 -0.72 -3.55
CA LEU A 190 -14.69 -1.74 -4.04
C LEU A 190 -14.29 -2.25 -5.43
N HIS A 191 -13.93 -1.36 -6.35
CA HIS A 191 -13.48 -1.73 -7.69
C HIS A 191 -12.20 -2.57 -7.65
N TYR A 192 -11.26 -2.25 -6.77
CA TYR A 192 -10.04 -3.04 -6.62
C TYR A 192 -10.32 -4.46 -6.13
N ILE A 193 -11.19 -4.62 -5.13
CA ILE A 193 -11.59 -5.94 -4.62
C ILE A 193 -12.36 -6.72 -5.68
N GLU A 194 -13.24 -6.08 -6.43
CA GLU A 194 -13.98 -6.71 -7.54
C GLU A 194 -13.01 -7.21 -8.64
N ALA A 195 -12.02 -6.40 -8.99
CA ALA A 195 -11.00 -6.79 -9.97
C ALA A 195 -10.20 -8.02 -9.49
N LEU A 196 -9.78 -8.06 -8.20
CA LEU A 196 -9.10 -9.21 -7.62
C LEU A 196 -9.96 -10.47 -7.69
N LYS A 197 -11.24 -10.38 -7.24
CA LYS A 197 -12.19 -11.51 -7.30
C LYS A 197 -12.42 -12.00 -8.72
N SER A 198 -12.59 -11.08 -9.66
CA SER A 198 -12.77 -11.41 -11.09
C SER A 198 -11.54 -12.12 -11.69
N ALA A 199 -10.36 -11.86 -11.16
CA ALA A 199 -9.11 -12.56 -11.51
C ALA A 199 -8.92 -13.88 -10.72
N GLY A 200 -9.91 -14.32 -9.94
CA GLY A 200 -9.85 -15.55 -9.15
C GLY A 200 -9.02 -15.46 -7.87
N ILE A 201 -8.70 -14.23 -7.41
CA ILE A 201 -7.92 -14.00 -6.20
C ILE A 201 -8.86 -13.84 -5.00
N PRO A 202 -8.64 -14.57 -3.89
CA PRO A 202 -9.40 -14.38 -2.65
C PRO A 202 -9.25 -12.94 -2.12
N ALA A 203 -10.40 -12.24 -1.95
CA ALA A 203 -10.40 -10.86 -1.48
C ALA A 203 -11.74 -10.50 -0.79
#